data_83752bea708cab4e0ee650326a069a6f
#
_entry.id   83752bea708cab4e0ee650326a069a6f
#
_cell.length_a   1.000
_cell.length_b   1.000
_cell.length_c   1.000
_cell.angle_alpha   90.00
_cell.angle_beta   90.00
_cell.angle_gamma   90.00
#
_symmetry.space_group_name_H-M   'P 1'
#
loop_
_entity.id
_entity.type
_entity.pdbx_description
1 polymer ?
#
loop_
_entity_poly.entity_id
_entity_poly.type
_entity_poly.pdbx_seq_one_letter_code
_entity_poly.pdbx_strand_id
1 'polypeptide(L)'
;PRNGLRDPITTGSLQFTPIYFSAQYNTERWSITSEYAIRHFKYDNTFGPMVLNGADFFGESYYIQGEYRFTPKWEGFVRYDVLYADRSDRNGKEFAAKFGAVPHSRFAKDITVGLRWNVTPEFMLRAEYHRVNGTGWLSRLDNPITEGPTSQHWDLYAVQASYRF
;
A
#
# COMPACT_ATOMS: atom_id res chain seq x y z
N PRO A 1 36.52 -20.36 -12.44
CA PRO A 1 36.76 -18.95 -12.64
C PRO A 1 35.49 -18.32 -13.15
N ARG A 2 34.80 -17.54 -12.30
CA ARG A 2 33.62 -16.76 -12.72
C ARG A 2 34.17 -15.58 -13.51
N ASN A 3 34.03 -15.63 -14.83
CA ASN A 3 34.22 -14.44 -15.65
C ASN A 3 33.18 -13.43 -15.18
N GLY A 4 33.63 -12.41 -14.44
CA GLY A 4 32.84 -11.29 -14.04
C GLY A 4 32.49 -10.44 -15.27
N LEU A 5 31.42 -10.81 -15.97
CA LEU A 5 30.68 -9.86 -16.78
C LEU A 5 30.15 -8.81 -15.79
N ARG A 6 30.85 -7.68 -15.71
CA ARG A 6 30.27 -6.47 -15.18
C ARG A 6 29.14 -6.12 -16.15
N ASP A 7 27.91 -6.33 -15.72
CA ASP A 7 26.77 -5.78 -16.43
C ASP A 7 27.06 -4.28 -16.64
N PRO A 8 26.92 -3.76 -17.85
CA PRO A 8 27.10 -2.34 -18.07
C PRO A 8 26.16 -1.62 -17.12
N ILE A 9 26.71 -0.72 -16.30
CA ILE A 9 25.91 0.15 -15.43
C ILE A 9 25.14 1.07 -16.38
N THR A 10 23.94 0.65 -16.73
CA THR A 10 23.03 1.48 -17.51
C THR A 10 22.43 2.48 -16.55
N THR A 11 22.73 3.75 -16.77
CA THR A 11 22.15 4.86 -16.02
C THR A 11 20.71 5.03 -16.46
N GLY A 12 19.79 4.53 -15.65
CA GLY A 12 18.36 4.81 -15.80
C GLY A 12 17.95 6.02 -14.97
N SER A 13 16.89 6.70 -15.39
CA SER A 13 16.25 7.75 -14.61
C SER A 13 14.82 7.39 -14.28
N LEU A 14 14.39 7.75 -13.07
CA LEU A 14 13.01 7.69 -12.61
C LEU A 14 12.58 9.11 -12.26
N GLN A 15 11.62 9.64 -13.00
CA GLN A 15 10.91 10.84 -12.60
C GLN A 15 9.68 10.42 -11.77
N PHE A 16 9.59 10.95 -10.56
CA PHE A 16 8.51 10.67 -9.62
C PHE A 16 7.90 11.99 -9.14
N THR A 17 6.61 12.20 -9.47
CA THR A 17 5.90 13.43 -9.10
C THR A 17 4.61 13.04 -8.37
N PRO A 18 4.59 13.07 -7.03
CA PRO A 18 3.39 12.78 -6.24
C PRO A 18 2.57 14.05 -5.98
N ILE A 19 1.24 13.91 -5.99
CA ILE A 19 0.29 14.93 -5.55
C ILE A 19 -0.61 14.27 -4.49
N TYR A 20 -0.80 14.95 -3.35
CA TYR A 20 -1.62 14.49 -2.23
C TYR A 20 -2.69 15.51 -1.90
N PHE A 21 -3.89 15.03 -1.59
CA PHE A 21 -4.99 15.80 -1.03
C PHE A 21 -5.44 15.10 0.25
N SER A 22 -5.40 15.80 1.37
CA SER A 22 -5.81 15.28 2.66
C SER A 22 -6.88 16.17 3.27
N ALA A 23 -7.86 15.54 3.92
CA ALA A 23 -8.90 16.21 4.66
C ALA A 23 -9.18 15.47 5.97
N GLN A 24 -9.39 16.23 7.05
CA GLN A 24 -9.76 15.68 8.33
C GLN A 24 -10.82 16.56 8.99
N TYR A 25 -11.83 15.90 9.56
CA TYR A 25 -12.86 16.57 10.37
C TYR A 25 -12.94 15.88 11.73
N ASN A 26 -12.85 16.67 12.79
CA ASN A 26 -12.81 16.21 14.17
C ASN A 26 -13.96 16.79 14.98
N THR A 27 -14.56 15.95 15.82
CA THR A 27 -15.48 16.34 16.89
C THR A 27 -14.93 15.85 18.24
N GLU A 28 -15.68 16.06 19.32
CA GLU A 28 -15.30 15.52 20.63
C GLU A 28 -15.17 13.98 20.65
N ARG A 29 -16.03 13.29 19.91
CA ARG A 29 -16.15 11.82 20.01
C ARG A 29 -15.80 11.07 18.75
N TRP A 30 -15.81 11.73 17.60
CA TRP A 30 -15.52 11.06 16.34
C TRP A 30 -14.68 11.92 15.41
N SER A 31 -13.92 11.28 14.56
CA SER A 31 -13.19 11.91 13.48
C SER A 31 -13.37 11.16 12.17
N ILE A 32 -13.27 11.87 11.07
CA ILE A 32 -13.15 11.30 9.74
C ILE A 32 -11.89 11.87 9.11
N THR A 33 -11.05 10.99 8.58
CA THR A 33 -9.84 11.35 7.85
C THR A 33 -9.88 10.70 6.49
N SER A 34 -9.50 11.42 5.46
CA SER A 34 -9.36 10.89 4.10
C SER A 34 -8.14 11.48 3.42
N GLU A 35 -7.49 10.67 2.61
CA GLU A 35 -6.39 11.09 1.75
C GLU A 35 -6.56 10.49 0.37
N TYR A 36 -6.21 11.27 -0.65
CA TYR A 36 -6.15 10.85 -2.04
C TYR A 36 -4.79 11.21 -2.59
N ALA A 37 -4.14 10.26 -3.27
CA ALA A 37 -2.83 10.45 -3.86
C ALA A 37 -2.79 9.99 -5.32
N ILE A 38 -2.21 10.83 -6.17
CA ILE A 38 -1.81 10.48 -7.54
C ILE A 38 -0.29 10.55 -7.60
N ARG A 39 0.33 9.54 -8.20
CA ARG A 39 1.78 9.44 -8.32
C ARG A 39 2.13 9.21 -9.77
N HIS A 40 2.74 10.19 -10.41
CA HIS A 40 3.24 10.07 -11.77
C HIS A 40 4.61 9.40 -11.76
N PHE A 41 4.76 8.33 -12.52
CA PHE A 41 6.01 7.58 -12.72
C PHE A 41 6.39 7.62 -14.19
N LYS A 42 7.60 8.10 -14.47
CA LYS A 42 8.19 8.04 -15.80
C LYS A 42 9.58 7.40 -15.71
N TYR A 43 9.77 6.34 -16.47
CA TYR A 43 11.00 5.57 -16.51
C TYR A 43 11.71 5.73 -17.83
N ASP A 44 12.95 6.19 -17.81
CA ASP A 44 13.81 6.29 -18.97
C ASP A 44 15.09 5.46 -18.74
N ASN A 45 15.47 4.64 -19.72
CA ASN A 45 16.69 3.83 -19.71
C ASN A 45 16.82 2.90 -18.47
N THR A 46 15.71 2.45 -17.89
CA THR A 46 15.76 1.55 -16.75
C THR A 46 15.76 0.11 -17.22
N PHE A 47 16.72 -0.64 -16.68
CA PHE A 47 16.88 -2.07 -16.93
C PHE A 47 16.60 -2.85 -15.63
N GLY A 48 15.85 -3.90 -15.72
CA GLY A 48 15.48 -4.76 -14.62
C GLY A 48 14.76 -6.00 -15.14
N PRO A 49 14.29 -6.88 -14.26
CA PRO A 49 13.53 -8.07 -14.66
C PRO A 49 12.23 -7.74 -15.43
N MET A 50 11.76 -6.49 -15.31
CA MET A 50 10.75 -5.90 -16.17
C MET A 50 11.34 -4.67 -16.85
N VAL A 51 11.40 -4.69 -18.17
CA VAL A 51 11.83 -3.54 -18.96
C VAL A 51 10.75 -2.46 -18.85
N LEU A 52 10.96 -1.48 -17.99
CA LEU A 52 10.07 -0.33 -17.80
C LEU A 52 10.49 0.88 -18.64
N ASN A 53 11.47 0.70 -19.55
CA ASN A 53 11.97 1.78 -20.38
C ASN A 53 10.85 2.42 -21.19
N GLY A 54 10.70 3.75 -21.09
CA GLY A 54 9.63 4.51 -21.71
C GLY A 54 8.26 4.32 -21.04
N ALA A 55 8.17 3.64 -19.91
CA ALA A 55 6.92 3.53 -19.18
C ALA A 55 6.55 4.87 -18.52
N ASP A 56 5.33 5.32 -18.80
CA ASP A 56 4.74 6.55 -18.28
C ASP A 56 3.32 6.23 -17.81
N PHE A 57 3.10 6.27 -16.49
CA PHE A 57 1.82 5.90 -15.91
C PHE A 57 1.56 6.60 -14.56
N PHE A 58 0.30 6.58 -14.14
CA PHE A 58 -0.14 7.18 -12.90
C PHE A 58 -0.60 6.11 -11.91
N GLY A 59 0.11 5.98 -10.80
CA GLY A 59 -0.37 5.25 -9.62
C GLY A 59 -1.42 6.07 -8.88
N GLU A 60 -2.41 5.39 -8.30
CA GLU A 60 -3.49 6.01 -7.53
C GLU A 60 -3.65 5.30 -6.20
N SER A 61 -3.85 6.05 -5.14
CA SER A 61 -4.25 5.49 -3.85
C SER A 61 -5.13 6.47 -3.08
N TYR A 62 -6.01 5.91 -2.25
CA TYR A 62 -6.82 6.70 -1.33
C TYR A 62 -7.22 5.87 -0.12
N TYR A 63 -7.53 6.55 0.97
CA TYR A 63 -8.19 5.95 2.10
C TYR A 63 -9.25 6.87 2.70
N ILE A 64 -10.18 6.25 3.41
CA ILE A 64 -11.09 6.92 4.31
C ILE A 64 -11.11 6.16 5.64
N GLN A 65 -11.00 6.88 6.75
CA GLN A 65 -11.00 6.34 8.10
C GLN A 65 -12.01 7.10 8.95
N GLY A 66 -12.85 6.34 9.65
CA GLY A 66 -13.72 6.86 10.69
C GLY A 66 -13.27 6.32 12.05
N GLU A 67 -13.17 7.19 13.04
CA GLU A 67 -12.83 6.85 14.43
C GLU A 67 -13.96 7.27 15.36
N TYR A 68 -14.18 6.48 16.40
CA TYR A 68 -15.16 6.80 17.43
C TYR A 68 -14.61 6.48 18.82
N ARG A 69 -14.68 7.49 19.70
CA ARG A 69 -14.29 7.38 21.11
C ARG A 69 -15.49 6.98 21.94
N PHE A 70 -15.54 5.71 22.33
CA PHE A 70 -16.62 5.16 23.18
C PHE A 70 -16.53 5.70 24.59
N THR A 71 -15.30 5.76 25.14
CA THR A 71 -14.96 6.27 26.47
C THR A 71 -13.59 6.98 26.39
N PRO A 72 -13.15 7.69 27.44
CA PRO A 72 -11.79 8.26 27.46
C PRO A 72 -10.67 7.21 27.27
N LYS A 73 -10.94 5.94 27.55
CA LYS A 73 -9.97 4.86 27.43
C LYS A 73 -10.11 4.02 26.17
N TRP A 74 -11.28 4.01 25.53
CA TRP A 74 -11.56 3.12 24.41
C TRP A 74 -11.96 3.90 23.15
N GLU A 75 -11.29 3.58 22.05
CA GLU A 75 -11.55 4.13 20.73
C GLU A 75 -11.51 3.02 19.68
N GLY A 76 -12.51 2.98 18.83
CA GLY A 76 -12.54 2.08 17.67
C GLY A 76 -12.43 2.84 16.38
N PHE A 77 -11.96 2.17 15.34
CA PHE A 77 -11.91 2.75 14.00
C PHE A 77 -12.21 1.71 12.93
N VAL A 78 -12.67 2.24 11.80
CA VAL A 78 -12.82 1.50 10.55
C VAL A 78 -12.14 2.30 9.46
N ARG A 79 -11.36 1.62 8.61
CA ARG A 79 -10.63 2.24 7.50
C ARG A 79 -10.82 1.41 6.24
N TYR A 80 -10.96 2.08 5.12
CA TYR A 80 -10.92 1.48 3.80
C TYR A 80 -9.80 2.11 2.99
N ASP A 81 -8.85 1.29 2.57
CA ASP A 81 -7.69 1.69 1.77
C ASP A 81 -7.76 1.09 0.39
N VAL A 82 -7.30 1.85 -0.59
CA VAL A 82 -7.17 1.40 -1.98
C VAL A 82 -5.83 1.85 -2.56
N LEU A 83 -5.19 0.94 -3.25
CA LEU A 83 -4.01 1.18 -4.06
C LEU A 83 -4.22 0.60 -5.45
N TYR A 84 -3.95 1.38 -6.47
CA TYR A 84 -3.77 0.93 -7.85
C TYR A 84 -2.37 1.33 -8.32
N ALA A 85 -1.61 0.35 -8.79
CA ALA A 85 -0.27 0.61 -9.32
C ALA A 85 -0.32 1.44 -10.60
N ASP A 86 -1.39 1.27 -11.39
CA ASP A 86 -1.71 2.07 -12.57
C ASP A 86 -3.21 2.34 -12.60
N ARG A 87 -3.61 3.63 -12.64
CA ARG A 87 -5.03 4.02 -12.66
C ARG A 87 -5.73 3.65 -13.97
N SER A 88 -4.99 3.46 -15.06
CA SER A 88 -5.54 3.02 -16.36
C SER A 88 -5.83 1.53 -16.37
N ASP A 89 -5.06 0.73 -15.60
CA ASP A 89 -5.21 -0.73 -15.44
C ASP A 89 -5.47 -1.12 -13.98
N ARG A 90 -6.58 -0.62 -13.40
CA ARG A 90 -6.92 -0.82 -11.98
C ARG A 90 -7.11 -2.29 -11.58
N ASN A 91 -7.43 -3.17 -12.52
CA ASN A 91 -7.59 -4.59 -12.29
C ASN A 91 -6.31 -5.41 -12.57
N GLY A 92 -5.25 -4.78 -13.07
CA GLY A 92 -3.95 -5.39 -13.37
C GLY A 92 -3.94 -6.37 -14.54
N LYS A 93 -5.01 -6.43 -15.33
CA LYS A 93 -5.14 -7.43 -16.41
C LYS A 93 -4.24 -7.15 -17.60
N GLU A 94 -4.09 -5.88 -17.98
CA GLU A 94 -3.24 -5.49 -19.11
C GLU A 94 -1.77 -5.75 -18.76
N PHE A 95 -1.37 -5.37 -17.55
CA PHE A 95 -0.04 -5.66 -17.04
C PHE A 95 0.23 -7.17 -16.97
N ALA A 96 -0.71 -7.94 -16.44
CA ALA A 96 -0.59 -9.39 -16.34
C ALA A 96 -0.42 -10.05 -17.72
N ALA A 97 -1.21 -9.66 -18.71
CA ALA A 97 -1.12 -10.16 -20.06
C ALA A 97 0.24 -9.83 -20.72
N LYS A 98 0.77 -8.62 -20.46
CA LYS A 98 2.03 -8.16 -21.05
C LYS A 98 3.26 -8.83 -20.44
N PHE A 99 3.25 -9.10 -19.13
CA PHE A 99 4.44 -9.51 -18.39
C PHE A 99 4.35 -10.91 -17.79
N GLY A 100 3.27 -11.67 -18.03
CA GLY A 100 3.06 -13.00 -17.45
C GLY A 100 2.86 -12.97 -15.93
N ALA A 101 2.40 -11.83 -15.39
CA ALA A 101 2.22 -11.62 -13.96
C ALA A 101 0.80 -12.00 -13.50
N VAL A 102 0.59 -12.10 -12.19
CA VAL A 102 -0.76 -12.23 -11.62
C VAL A 102 -1.44 -10.85 -11.52
N PRO A 103 -2.70 -10.71 -12.00
CA PRO A 103 -3.39 -9.41 -12.02
C PRO A 103 -3.48 -8.72 -10.65
N HIS A 104 -3.74 -9.50 -9.60
CA HIS A 104 -3.91 -8.96 -8.24
C HIS A 104 -2.62 -8.41 -7.61
N SER A 105 -1.47 -8.56 -8.25
CA SER A 105 -0.22 -7.91 -7.85
C SER A 105 -0.19 -6.40 -8.13
N ARG A 106 -1.18 -5.89 -8.88
CA ARG A 106 -1.24 -4.49 -9.31
C ARG A 106 -2.18 -3.62 -8.50
N PHE A 107 -2.90 -4.20 -7.57
CA PHE A 107 -3.79 -3.46 -6.69
C PHE A 107 -3.79 -4.04 -5.27
N ALA A 108 -4.28 -3.25 -4.33
CA ALA A 108 -4.66 -3.69 -3.00
C ALA A 108 -5.89 -2.90 -2.55
N LYS A 109 -6.84 -3.59 -1.91
CA LYS A 109 -8.01 -3.01 -1.26
C LYS A 109 -8.09 -3.63 0.11
N ASP A 110 -8.10 -2.81 1.15
CA ASP A 110 -8.09 -3.26 2.53
C ASP A 110 -9.25 -2.66 3.31
N ILE A 111 -9.95 -3.52 4.03
CA ILE A 111 -10.87 -3.10 5.07
C ILE A 111 -10.20 -3.42 6.40
N THR A 112 -9.90 -2.38 7.16
CA THR A 112 -9.31 -2.48 8.50
C THR A 112 -10.36 -2.13 9.54
N VAL A 113 -10.43 -2.93 10.60
CA VAL A 113 -11.11 -2.58 11.85
C VAL A 113 -10.11 -2.66 12.99
N GLY A 114 -10.19 -1.72 13.90
CA GLY A 114 -9.24 -1.68 15.02
C GLY A 114 -9.84 -1.10 16.28
N LEU A 115 -9.20 -1.46 17.38
CA LEU A 115 -9.55 -1.03 18.73
C LEU A 115 -8.30 -0.54 19.44
N ARG A 116 -8.38 0.65 20.04
CA ARG A 116 -7.35 1.24 20.88
C ARG A 116 -7.82 1.29 22.32
N TRP A 117 -6.92 0.89 23.24
CA TRP A 117 -7.13 0.95 24.66
C TRP A 117 -6.02 1.77 25.33
N ASN A 118 -6.36 2.94 25.84
CA ASN A 118 -5.49 3.76 26.68
C ASN A 118 -5.57 3.20 28.12
N VAL A 119 -4.66 2.28 28.44
CA VAL A 119 -4.60 1.60 29.74
C VAL A 119 -4.31 2.62 30.86
N THR A 120 -3.27 3.44 30.63
CA THR A 120 -2.92 4.62 31.42
C THR A 120 -2.69 5.82 30.49
N PRO A 121 -2.48 7.04 30.99
CA PRO A 121 -2.10 8.18 30.13
C PRO A 121 -0.81 7.95 29.33
N GLU A 122 0.10 7.11 29.86
CA GLU A 122 1.40 6.81 29.27
C GLU A 122 1.39 5.55 28.42
N PHE A 123 0.48 4.59 28.69
CA PHE A 123 0.49 3.28 28.06
C PHE A 123 -0.77 2.99 27.24
N MET A 124 -0.57 2.64 25.99
CA MET A 124 -1.63 2.34 25.02
C MET A 124 -1.38 0.98 24.35
N LEU A 125 -2.45 0.24 24.16
CA LEU A 125 -2.52 -0.95 23.31
C LEU A 125 -3.45 -0.68 22.13
N ARG A 126 -3.10 -1.25 20.98
CA ARG A 126 -3.93 -1.20 19.76
C ARG A 126 -3.92 -2.59 19.12
N ALA A 127 -5.08 -3.05 18.66
CA ALA A 127 -5.23 -4.27 17.91
C ALA A 127 -6.00 -3.95 16.61
N GLU A 128 -5.59 -4.56 15.50
CA GLU A 128 -6.16 -4.35 14.18
C GLU A 128 -6.36 -5.69 13.47
N TYR A 129 -7.43 -5.75 12.72
CA TYR A 129 -7.71 -6.81 11.76
C TYR A 129 -7.89 -6.19 10.38
N HIS A 130 -7.22 -6.77 9.39
CA HIS A 130 -7.24 -6.36 8.00
C HIS A 130 -7.79 -7.49 7.14
N ARG A 131 -8.71 -7.17 6.26
CA ARG A 131 -9.16 -8.04 5.17
C ARG A 131 -8.71 -7.45 3.84
N VAL A 132 -7.70 -8.06 3.24
CA VAL A 132 -7.05 -7.52 2.05
C VAL A 132 -7.46 -8.30 0.80
N ASN A 133 -7.75 -7.57 -0.27
CA ASN A 133 -7.96 -8.06 -1.61
C ASN A 133 -6.91 -7.45 -2.54
N GLY A 134 -6.01 -8.27 -3.04
CA GLY A 134 -4.85 -7.88 -3.84
C GLY A 134 -3.54 -7.93 -3.07
N THR A 135 -2.43 -7.98 -3.78
CA THR A 135 -1.08 -8.11 -3.22
C THR A 135 -0.17 -6.94 -3.59
N GLY A 136 -0.77 -5.82 -4.05
CA GLY A 136 -0.02 -4.64 -4.50
C GLY A 136 0.84 -3.95 -3.43
N TRP A 137 0.61 -4.24 -2.14
CA TRP A 137 1.43 -3.76 -1.02
C TRP A 137 2.55 -4.70 -0.61
N LEU A 138 2.47 -5.97 -1.01
CA LEU A 138 3.46 -6.95 -0.60
C LEU A 138 4.80 -6.70 -1.28
N SER A 139 5.88 -6.95 -0.55
CA SER A 139 7.23 -6.91 -1.09
C SER A 139 7.37 -7.88 -2.26
N ARG A 140 7.84 -7.41 -3.39
CA ARG A 140 8.07 -8.25 -4.57
C ARG A 140 9.27 -9.19 -4.42
N LEU A 141 10.16 -8.92 -3.47
CA LEU A 141 11.28 -9.79 -3.14
C LEU A 141 10.79 -11.07 -2.47
N ASP A 142 9.76 -10.94 -1.61
CA ASP A 142 9.21 -12.07 -0.86
C ASP A 142 7.99 -12.68 -1.57
N ASN A 143 7.35 -11.91 -2.46
CA ASN A 143 6.16 -12.29 -3.21
C ASN A 143 6.35 -11.98 -4.70
N PRO A 144 7.15 -12.77 -5.43
CA PRO A 144 7.39 -12.55 -6.84
C PRO A 144 6.08 -12.61 -7.64
N ILE A 145 5.93 -11.69 -8.59
CA ILE A 145 4.70 -11.57 -9.38
C ILE A 145 4.57 -12.63 -10.47
N THR A 146 5.65 -13.35 -10.76
CA THR A 146 5.76 -14.37 -11.81
C THR A 146 5.97 -15.78 -11.26
N GLU A 147 6.34 -15.91 -9.98
CA GLU A 147 6.68 -17.20 -9.36
C GLU A 147 5.64 -17.57 -8.30
N GLY A 148 4.90 -18.63 -8.57
CA GLY A 148 3.95 -19.24 -7.65
C GLY A 148 2.63 -18.44 -7.47
N PRO A 149 1.58 -19.12 -7.02
CA PRO A 149 0.30 -18.50 -6.79
C PRO A 149 0.32 -17.73 -5.45
N THR A 150 0.38 -16.42 -5.49
CA THR A 150 0.02 -15.62 -4.30
C THR A 150 -1.49 -15.60 -4.13
N SER A 151 -1.97 -15.66 -2.88
CA SER A 151 -3.41 -15.56 -2.62
C SER A 151 -3.87 -14.12 -2.84
N GLN A 152 -4.91 -13.93 -3.64
CA GLN A 152 -5.51 -12.62 -3.87
C GLN A 152 -6.17 -12.08 -2.59
N HIS A 153 -6.75 -12.96 -1.77
CA HIS A 153 -7.43 -12.59 -0.53
C HIS A 153 -6.65 -13.14 0.65
N TRP A 154 -6.35 -12.29 1.60
CA TRP A 154 -5.60 -12.65 2.80
C TRP A 154 -5.95 -11.75 3.98
N ASP A 155 -5.61 -12.21 5.17
CA ASP A 155 -5.91 -11.54 6.42
C ASP A 155 -4.61 -11.16 7.13
N LEU A 156 -4.61 -9.99 7.81
CA LEU A 156 -3.51 -9.55 8.66
C LEU A 156 -4.06 -9.18 10.02
N TYR A 157 -3.35 -9.59 11.07
CA TYR A 157 -3.60 -9.20 12.45
C TYR A 157 -2.39 -8.43 12.95
N ALA A 158 -2.61 -7.25 13.49
CA ALA A 158 -1.56 -6.41 14.05
C ALA A 158 -1.88 -6.04 15.51
N VAL A 159 -0.85 -6.06 16.35
CA VAL A 159 -0.93 -5.59 17.74
C VAL A 159 0.22 -4.62 17.98
N GLN A 160 -0.10 -3.49 18.58
CA GLN A 160 0.86 -2.45 18.95
C GLN A 160 0.75 -2.15 20.44
N ALA A 161 1.90 -2.02 21.08
CA ALA A 161 2.02 -1.43 22.40
C ALA A 161 2.86 -0.15 22.29
N SER A 162 2.43 0.92 22.95
CA SER A 162 3.14 2.19 22.97
C SER A 162 3.21 2.74 24.39
N TYR A 163 4.40 3.17 24.79
CA TYR A 163 4.65 3.80 26.07
C TYR A 163 5.32 5.17 25.86
N ARG A 164 4.82 6.18 26.57
CA ARG A 164 5.35 7.53 26.59
C ARG A 164 5.95 7.79 27.98
N PHE A 165 7.19 8.17 28.04
CA PHE A 165 7.93 8.56 29.23
C PHE A 165 8.28 10.06 29.21
#